data_ec771fed674f66366138c4d62a86fa4d
#
_entry.id   ec771fed674f66366138c4d62a86fa4d
#
_cell.length_a   1.000
_cell.length_b   1.000
_cell.length_c   1.000
_cell.angle_alpha   90.00
_cell.angle_beta   90.00
_cell.angle_gamma   90.00
#
_symmetry.space_group_name_H-M   'P 1'
#
loop_
_entity.id
_entity.type
_entity.pdbx_description
1 polymer ?
#
loop_
_entity_poly.entity_id
_entity_poly.type
_entity_poly.pdbx_seq_one_letter_code
_entity_poly.pdbx_strand_id
1 'polypeptide(L)'
;MNKGRCLVVGGGVSGLSTGIRLLEDGWFVDLWSSKFSPNTTSDIAAALWYPFLSAPVEKTNLWGSNTYDVLKEFSTNPNTGISMTQTYEYFREKQPDPSWKDAVDNFERLTGDLPSTYVECFSFITPIIEMPIYLKWLAKKYKDLGGSLEQKTVSNFSELPSNFDVVVNCTGLEAGELTGDKEVYPIRGQILRVKTDISEMHLDQQIPTLAYIVPRSNDMILGGVAQQDNWDLSPTEKDREFILKKCSQIIPELRDAEIIEELVGLRPGRSSVRLEKETVSGRTLIHNYGHGGSGVTLSWGCADDVVELANG
;
A
#
# COMPACT_ATOMS: atom_id res chain seq x y z
N MET A 1 31.72 -1.02 3.70
CA MET A 1 32.26 -1.77 2.51
C MET A 1 31.15 -1.80 1.48
N ASN A 2 31.52 -1.69 0.20
CA ASN A 2 30.55 -1.79 -0.88
C ASN A 2 30.05 -3.23 -1.04
N LYS A 3 28.73 -3.47 -0.98
CA LYS A 3 28.13 -4.82 -1.00
C LYS A 3 27.88 -5.37 -2.42
N GLY A 4 27.94 -4.53 -3.43
CA GLY A 4 27.64 -4.90 -4.82
C GLY A 4 26.60 -4.00 -5.48
N ARG A 5 26.11 -4.41 -6.66
CA ARG A 5 25.08 -3.68 -7.42
C ARG A 5 23.76 -4.43 -7.42
N CYS A 6 22.71 -3.72 -7.08
CA CYS A 6 21.35 -4.24 -7.10
C CYS A 6 20.49 -3.49 -8.13
N LEU A 7 19.66 -4.21 -8.85
CA LEU A 7 18.60 -3.64 -9.68
C LEU A 7 17.24 -3.88 -9.02
N VAL A 8 16.52 -2.83 -8.70
CA VAL A 8 15.11 -2.92 -8.32
C VAL A 8 14.24 -2.67 -9.55
N VAL A 9 13.27 -3.53 -9.81
CA VAL A 9 12.32 -3.41 -10.93
C VAL A 9 10.95 -3.10 -10.37
N GLY A 10 10.44 -1.88 -10.68
CA GLY A 10 9.14 -1.38 -10.21
C GLY A 10 9.28 -0.06 -9.45
N GLY A 11 8.56 0.99 -9.90
CA GLY A 11 8.65 2.37 -9.41
C GLY A 11 7.53 2.78 -8.43
N GLY A 12 6.76 1.83 -7.91
CA GLY A 12 5.75 2.06 -6.88
C GLY A 12 6.34 2.10 -5.46
N VAL A 13 5.47 2.14 -4.45
CA VAL A 13 5.88 2.21 -3.04
C VAL A 13 6.81 1.06 -2.63
N SER A 14 6.50 -0.17 -3.04
CA SER A 14 7.32 -1.35 -2.72
C SER A 14 8.74 -1.23 -3.29
N GLY A 15 8.89 -0.83 -4.56
CA GLY A 15 10.22 -0.67 -5.16
C GLY A 15 11.02 0.49 -4.58
N LEU A 16 10.38 1.63 -4.31
CA LEU A 16 11.05 2.78 -3.71
C LEU A 16 11.51 2.51 -2.28
N SER A 17 10.65 1.93 -1.42
CA SER A 17 11.06 1.56 -0.05
C SER A 17 12.17 0.52 -0.05
N THR A 18 12.07 -0.51 -0.89
CA THR A 18 13.12 -1.52 -1.08
C THR A 18 14.45 -0.90 -1.52
N GLY A 19 14.41 -0.04 -2.53
CA GLY A 19 15.61 0.61 -3.03
C GLY A 19 16.28 1.51 -1.99
N ILE A 20 15.49 2.23 -1.19
CA ILE A 20 16.00 3.06 -0.09
C ILE A 20 16.69 2.19 0.96
N ARG A 21 16.08 1.09 1.41
CA ARG A 21 16.69 0.18 2.41
C ARG A 21 17.99 -0.45 1.90
N LEU A 22 18.04 -0.85 0.64
CA LEU A 22 19.26 -1.38 0.04
C LEU A 22 20.37 -0.33 -0.03
N LEU A 23 20.05 0.93 -0.38
CA LEU A 23 21.02 2.04 -0.36
C LEU A 23 21.52 2.32 1.07
N GLU A 24 20.62 2.38 2.05
CA GLU A 24 20.94 2.56 3.47
C GLU A 24 21.84 1.43 3.99
N ASP A 25 21.69 0.21 3.47
CA ASP A 25 22.50 -0.97 3.78
C ASP A 25 23.85 -1.03 3.01
N GLY A 26 24.11 -0.10 2.11
CA GLY A 26 25.39 0.07 1.41
C GLY A 26 25.49 -0.60 0.04
N TRP A 27 24.37 -0.98 -0.57
CA TRP A 27 24.31 -1.41 -1.97
C TRP A 27 24.36 -0.21 -2.93
N PHE A 28 24.91 -0.40 -4.13
CA PHE A 28 24.62 0.49 -5.26
C PHE A 28 23.31 0.04 -5.90
N VAL A 29 22.33 0.93 -5.97
CA VAL A 29 21.00 0.56 -6.44
C VAL A 29 20.57 1.38 -7.65
N ASP A 30 20.29 0.69 -8.75
CA ASP A 30 19.53 1.22 -9.89
C ASP A 30 18.07 0.77 -9.75
N LEU A 31 17.13 1.64 -10.09
CA LEU A 31 15.71 1.31 -10.11
C LEU A 31 15.13 1.58 -11.50
N TRP A 32 14.65 0.51 -12.16
CA TRP A 32 13.99 0.56 -13.45
C TRP A 32 12.50 0.35 -13.31
N SER A 33 11.72 1.13 -14.03
CA SER A 33 10.28 0.99 -14.06
C SER A 33 9.68 1.43 -15.39
N SER A 34 8.64 0.75 -15.84
CA SER A 34 7.83 1.17 -16.99
C SER A 34 7.14 2.52 -16.73
N LYS A 35 6.78 2.78 -15.46
CA LYS A 35 6.06 3.98 -15.01
C LYS A 35 6.56 4.42 -13.63
N PHE A 36 6.55 5.72 -13.41
CA PHE A 36 6.75 6.35 -12.10
C PHE A 36 5.53 7.19 -11.73
N SER A 37 5.46 7.65 -10.47
CA SER A 37 4.45 8.61 -10.04
C SER A 37 4.41 9.81 -11.01
N PRO A 38 3.20 10.25 -11.46
CA PRO A 38 1.88 9.94 -10.91
C PRO A 38 1.14 8.76 -11.59
N ASN A 39 1.82 7.83 -12.25
CA ASN A 39 1.20 6.82 -13.12
C ASN A 39 1.34 5.38 -12.59
N THR A 40 1.58 5.20 -11.29
CA THR A 40 1.68 3.87 -10.67
C THR A 40 0.37 3.50 -9.96
N THR A 41 0.17 2.20 -9.73
CA THR A 41 -0.93 1.72 -8.86
C THR A 41 -0.88 2.35 -7.47
N SER A 42 0.31 2.63 -6.96
CA SER A 42 0.50 3.25 -5.64
C SER A 42 -0.07 4.67 -5.56
N ASP A 43 -0.14 5.41 -6.67
CA ASP A 43 -0.68 6.78 -6.70
C ASP A 43 -2.19 6.81 -6.44
N ILE A 44 -2.91 5.71 -6.77
CA ILE A 44 -4.36 5.58 -6.58
C ILE A 44 -4.73 5.09 -5.17
N ALA A 45 -3.75 4.63 -4.39
CA ALA A 45 -4.03 4.18 -3.03
C ALA A 45 -4.53 5.33 -2.16
N ALA A 46 -5.50 5.06 -1.28
CA ALA A 46 -6.17 6.06 -0.43
C ALA A 46 -5.22 6.94 0.39
N ALA A 47 -4.11 6.55 1.02
CA ALA A 47 -3.71 5.28 1.57
C ALA A 47 -3.69 5.38 3.10
N LEU A 48 -3.86 4.25 3.73
CA LEU A 48 -3.82 4.14 5.18
C LEU A 48 -2.98 2.93 5.57
N TRP A 49 -2.45 2.95 6.78
CA TRP A 49 -1.88 1.73 7.36
C TRP A 49 -3.03 0.88 7.90
N TYR A 50 -3.22 -0.27 7.28
CA TYR A 50 -4.15 -1.31 7.73
C TYR A 50 -3.81 -2.63 7.03
N PRO A 51 -3.60 -3.76 7.74
CA PRO A 51 -3.26 -5.06 7.14
C PRO A 51 -4.51 -5.73 6.55
N PHE A 52 -4.94 -5.26 5.38
CA PHE A 52 -6.16 -5.70 4.70
C PHE A 52 -5.91 -6.88 3.76
N LEU A 53 -6.53 -8.02 4.04
CA LEU A 53 -6.52 -9.23 3.19
C LEU A 53 -5.12 -9.65 2.73
N SER A 54 -4.16 -9.70 3.66
CA SER A 54 -2.78 -10.08 3.38
C SER A 54 -2.41 -11.35 4.10
N ALA A 55 -1.60 -12.19 3.48
CA ALA A 55 -1.09 -13.42 4.03
C ALA A 55 0.42 -13.58 3.72
N PRO A 56 1.15 -14.41 4.49
CA PRO A 56 0.73 -15.10 5.70
C PRO A 56 0.60 -14.15 6.90
N VAL A 57 -0.39 -14.37 7.77
CA VAL A 57 -0.77 -13.42 8.84
C VAL A 57 0.39 -13.05 9.76
N GLU A 58 1.19 -14.03 10.19
CA GLU A 58 2.33 -13.80 11.08
C GLU A 58 3.36 -12.85 10.47
N LYS A 59 3.72 -13.07 9.21
CA LYS A 59 4.66 -12.22 8.46
C LYS A 59 4.06 -10.83 8.20
N THR A 60 2.79 -10.75 7.79
CA THR A 60 2.13 -9.47 7.52
C THR A 60 1.97 -8.61 8.76
N ASN A 61 1.76 -9.22 9.94
CA ASN A 61 1.75 -8.48 11.21
C ASN A 61 3.13 -7.90 11.52
N LEU A 62 4.22 -8.68 11.34
CA LEU A 62 5.59 -8.20 11.56
C LEU A 62 5.96 -7.09 10.57
N TRP A 63 5.75 -7.30 9.27
CA TRP A 63 6.02 -6.29 8.25
C TRP A 63 5.17 -5.02 8.46
N GLY A 64 3.91 -5.21 8.86
CA GLY A 64 3.00 -4.09 9.17
C GLY A 64 3.49 -3.29 10.37
N SER A 65 3.89 -3.95 11.47
CA SER A 65 4.41 -3.29 12.66
C SER A 65 5.68 -2.49 12.36
N ASN A 66 6.66 -3.10 11.67
CA ASN A 66 7.89 -2.40 11.26
C ASN A 66 7.58 -1.19 10.37
N THR A 67 6.61 -1.34 9.45
CA THR A 67 6.19 -0.24 8.58
C THR A 67 5.48 0.87 9.37
N TYR A 68 4.67 0.53 10.37
CA TYR A 68 4.01 1.51 11.24
C TYR A 68 5.03 2.42 11.93
N ASP A 69 6.06 1.82 12.53
CA ASP A 69 7.11 2.57 13.22
C ASP A 69 7.85 3.53 12.29
N VAL A 70 8.19 3.07 11.08
CA VAL A 70 8.84 3.92 10.06
C VAL A 70 7.93 5.07 9.61
N LEU A 71 6.65 4.79 9.35
CA LEU A 71 5.69 5.82 8.93
C LEU A 71 5.42 6.82 10.07
N LYS A 72 5.37 6.36 11.31
CA LYS A 72 5.25 7.23 12.51
C LYS A 72 6.46 8.15 12.65
N GLU A 73 7.68 7.65 12.45
CA GLU A 73 8.88 8.49 12.41
C GLU A 73 8.78 9.54 11.30
N PHE A 74 8.42 9.12 10.09
CA PHE A 74 8.33 10.02 8.94
C PHE A 74 7.22 11.06 9.08
N SER A 75 6.16 10.80 9.84
CA SER A 75 5.08 11.75 10.10
C SER A 75 5.54 13.02 10.83
N THR A 76 6.70 12.97 11.48
CA THR A 76 7.32 14.15 12.13
C THR A 76 7.82 15.19 11.12
N ASN A 77 7.99 14.81 9.86
CA ASN A 77 8.39 15.70 8.77
C ASN A 77 7.16 16.03 7.88
N PRO A 78 6.67 17.27 7.87
CA PRO A 78 5.46 17.66 7.14
C PRO A 78 5.56 17.50 5.62
N ASN A 79 6.77 17.35 5.06
CA ASN A 79 6.95 17.18 3.63
C ASN A 79 6.74 15.74 3.15
N THR A 80 6.52 14.80 4.03
CA THR A 80 6.30 13.38 3.67
C THR A 80 4.89 13.10 3.18
N GLY A 81 3.92 13.95 3.53
CA GLY A 81 2.50 13.68 3.28
C GLY A 81 1.94 12.58 4.19
N ILE A 82 2.58 12.34 5.34
CA ILE A 82 2.10 11.37 6.35
C ILE A 82 1.57 12.13 7.57
N SER A 83 0.41 11.73 8.05
CA SER A 83 -0.19 12.21 9.30
C SER A 83 -0.65 11.05 10.17
N MET A 84 -0.44 11.16 11.49
CA MET A 84 -0.98 10.22 12.47
C MET A 84 -2.40 10.66 12.79
N THR A 85 -3.38 9.83 12.51
CA THR A 85 -4.80 10.21 12.52
C THR A 85 -5.61 9.27 13.40
N GLN A 86 -6.54 9.85 14.18
CA GLN A 86 -7.53 9.09 14.93
C GLN A 86 -8.42 8.31 13.97
N THR A 87 -8.54 7.02 14.20
CA THR A 87 -9.24 6.06 13.34
C THR A 87 -10.30 5.33 14.11
N TYR A 88 -11.45 5.15 13.48
CA TYR A 88 -12.59 4.41 14.00
C TYR A 88 -12.97 3.30 13.04
N GLU A 89 -12.82 2.04 13.46
CA GLU A 89 -13.24 0.87 12.69
C GLU A 89 -14.51 0.26 13.28
N TYR A 90 -15.58 0.19 12.50
CA TYR A 90 -16.92 -0.17 12.94
C TYR A 90 -17.28 -1.61 12.60
N PHE A 91 -17.96 -2.27 13.55
CA PHE A 91 -18.39 -3.67 13.42
C PHE A 91 -19.87 -3.86 13.76
N ARG A 92 -20.53 -4.71 12.97
CA ARG A 92 -21.94 -5.12 13.19
C ARG A 92 -22.08 -6.21 14.22
N GLU A 93 -20.99 -6.88 14.57
CA GLU A 93 -20.91 -7.94 15.58
C GLU A 93 -19.62 -7.73 16.38
N LYS A 94 -19.60 -8.22 17.64
CA LYS A 94 -18.40 -8.17 18.46
C LYS A 94 -17.26 -8.96 17.83
N GLN A 95 -16.08 -8.37 17.82
CA GLN A 95 -14.87 -8.94 17.24
C GLN A 95 -13.89 -9.41 18.32
N PRO A 96 -13.09 -10.46 18.07
CA PRO A 96 -11.89 -10.72 18.85
C PRO A 96 -10.90 -9.55 18.74
N ASP A 97 -9.89 -9.50 19.61
CA ASP A 97 -8.80 -8.55 19.44
C ASP A 97 -8.10 -8.81 18.11
N PRO A 98 -7.86 -7.77 17.30
CA PRO A 98 -7.14 -7.94 16.06
C PRO A 98 -5.67 -8.29 16.35
N SER A 99 -5.09 -9.14 15.50
CA SER A 99 -3.69 -9.59 15.66
C SER A 99 -2.66 -8.46 15.57
N TRP A 100 -3.05 -7.34 15.02
CA TRP A 100 -2.21 -6.13 14.85
C TRP A 100 -2.40 -5.08 15.96
N LYS A 101 -3.23 -5.32 16.97
CA LYS A 101 -3.58 -4.29 17.96
C LYS A 101 -2.38 -3.69 18.70
N ASP A 102 -1.35 -4.51 18.94
CA ASP A 102 -0.15 -4.09 19.65
C ASP A 102 0.83 -3.29 18.77
N ALA A 103 0.54 -3.19 17.47
CA ALA A 103 1.31 -2.39 16.52
C ALA A 103 0.83 -0.93 16.40
N VAL A 104 -0.32 -0.58 16.98
CA VAL A 104 -0.91 0.76 16.88
C VAL A 104 -0.94 1.47 18.22
N ASP A 105 -0.94 2.80 18.18
CA ASP A 105 -1.08 3.62 19.40
C ASP A 105 -2.56 3.74 19.79
N ASN A 106 -2.82 3.82 21.11
CA ASN A 106 -4.12 4.17 21.70
C ASN A 106 -5.28 3.26 21.25
N PHE A 107 -5.05 1.95 21.17
CA PHE A 107 -6.11 1.01 20.84
C PHE A 107 -7.14 0.92 21.97
N GLU A 108 -8.40 1.20 21.64
CA GLU A 108 -9.55 1.13 22.55
C GLU A 108 -10.76 0.44 21.89
N ARG A 109 -11.64 -0.14 22.69
CA ARG A 109 -12.93 -0.69 22.26
C ARG A 109 -14.06 0.21 22.73
N LEU A 110 -14.91 0.63 21.81
CA LEU A 110 -16.06 1.48 22.06
C LEU A 110 -17.36 0.71 21.76
N THR A 111 -18.37 0.87 22.63
CA THR A 111 -19.66 0.18 22.50
C THR A 111 -20.87 1.11 22.68
N GLY A 112 -20.66 2.43 22.83
CA GLY A 112 -21.70 3.45 22.97
C GLY A 112 -21.58 4.53 21.90
N ASP A 113 -22.71 5.20 21.62
CA ASP A 113 -22.80 6.32 20.66
C ASP A 113 -22.24 6.01 19.25
N LEU A 114 -22.55 4.79 18.75
CA LEU A 114 -22.15 4.34 17.43
C LEU A 114 -23.26 4.60 16.40
N PRO A 115 -22.91 4.73 15.09
CA PRO A 115 -23.91 4.76 14.03
C PRO A 115 -24.83 3.53 14.12
N SER A 116 -26.12 3.71 13.87
CA SER A 116 -27.21 2.76 14.24
C SER A 116 -27.07 1.33 13.78
N THR A 117 -26.20 1.04 12.82
CA THR A 117 -25.97 -0.32 12.28
C THR A 117 -24.81 -1.05 12.94
N TYR A 118 -24.07 -0.41 13.83
CA TYR A 118 -22.86 -0.94 14.45
C TYR A 118 -23.03 -1.17 15.94
N VAL A 119 -22.38 -2.20 16.46
CA VAL A 119 -22.45 -2.61 17.88
C VAL A 119 -21.11 -2.47 18.60
N GLU A 120 -20.03 -2.36 17.86
CA GLU A 120 -18.68 -2.19 18.37
C GLU A 120 -17.85 -1.33 17.43
N CYS A 121 -16.88 -0.62 17.98
CA CYS A 121 -15.91 0.14 17.24
C CYS A 121 -14.52 -0.04 17.87
N PHE A 122 -13.48 -0.24 17.04
CA PHE A 122 -12.11 -0.09 17.47
C PHE A 122 -11.65 1.33 17.19
N SER A 123 -11.06 1.96 18.19
CA SER A 123 -10.49 3.29 18.11
C SER A 123 -8.98 3.19 18.29
N PHE A 124 -8.19 3.76 17.39
CA PHE A 124 -6.73 3.72 17.42
C PHE A 124 -6.13 4.83 16.58
N ILE A 125 -4.82 5.07 16.71
CA ILE A 125 -4.11 6.02 15.86
C ILE A 125 -3.38 5.25 14.75
N THR A 126 -3.53 5.70 13.50
CA THR A 126 -2.83 5.09 12.36
C THR A 126 -2.25 6.13 11.39
N PRO A 127 -1.15 5.82 10.69
CA PRO A 127 -0.67 6.67 9.62
C PRO A 127 -1.65 6.70 8.43
N ILE A 128 -1.99 7.92 8.00
CA ILE A 128 -2.57 8.20 6.69
C ILE A 128 -1.48 8.75 5.79
N ILE A 129 -1.46 8.33 4.55
CA ILE A 129 -0.39 8.65 3.61
C ILE A 129 -0.98 9.28 2.34
N GLU A 130 -0.69 10.53 2.08
CA GLU A 130 -1.02 11.20 0.82
C GLU A 130 -0.06 10.77 -0.28
N MET A 131 -0.43 9.72 -1.01
CA MET A 131 0.45 9.06 -1.98
C MET A 131 1.08 9.99 -3.03
N PRO A 132 0.37 10.99 -3.59
CA PRO A 132 0.98 11.94 -4.54
C PRO A 132 2.12 12.78 -3.94
N ILE A 133 2.11 13.00 -2.62
CA ILE A 133 3.19 13.70 -1.89
C ILE A 133 4.27 12.70 -1.51
N TYR A 134 3.85 11.57 -0.91
CA TYR A 134 4.75 10.55 -0.38
C TYR A 134 5.65 9.91 -1.43
N LEU A 135 5.11 9.53 -2.60
CA LEU A 135 5.90 8.92 -3.67
C LEU A 135 6.96 9.88 -4.23
N LYS A 136 6.64 11.18 -4.32
CA LYS A 136 7.62 12.21 -4.73
C LYS A 136 8.72 12.34 -3.68
N TRP A 137 8.35 12.34 -2.42
CA TRP A 137 9.30 12.38 -1.31
C TRP A 137 10.20 11.14 -1.28
N LEU A 138 9.64 9.94 -1.46
CA LEU A 138 10.40 8.70 -1.58
C LEU A 138 11.38 8.73 -2.74
N ALA A 139 10.95 9.17 -3.92
CA ALA A 139 11.81 9.28 -5.09
C ALA A 139 12.95 10.29 -4.88
N LYS A 140 12.68 11.40 -4.16
CA LYS A 140 13.71 12.35 -3.76
C LYS A 140 14.69 11.73 -2.76
N LYS A 141 14.21 11.11 -1.68
CA LYS A 141 15.05 10.42 -0.66
C LYS A 141 15.93 9.36 -1.32
N TYR A 142 15.38 8.56 -2.25
CA TYR A 142 16.11 7.55 -3.00
C TYR A 142 17.29 8.17 -3.80
N LYS A 143 17.04 9.28 -4.50
CA LYS A 143 18.10 10.00 -5.25
C LYS A 143 19.14 10.65 -4.33
N ASP A 144 18.71 11.24 -3.23
CA ASP A 144 19.59 11.87 -2.24
C ASP A 144 20.57 10.86 -1.60
N LEU A 145 20.15 9.57 -1.51
CA LEU A 145 21.01 8.47 -1.09
C LEU A 145 21.92 7.92 -2.20
N GLY A 146 21.88 8.50 -3.40
CA GLY A 146 22.72 8.11 -4.54
C GLY A 146 22.09 7.07 -5.48
N GLY A 147 20.81 6.75 -5.33
CA GLY A 147 20.09 5.84 -6.20
C GLY A 147 19.78 6.44 -7.58
N SER A 148 19.79 5.61 -8.62
CA SER A 148 19.47 5.96 -10.01
C SER A 148 18.08 5.50 -10.40
N LEU A 149 17.23 6.41 -10.95
CA LEU A 149 15.89 6.08 -11.48
C LEU A 149 15.92 6.16 -13.01
N GLU A 150 15.51 5.09 -13.67
CA GLU A 150 15.42 5.03 -15.13
C GLU A 150 14.04 4.51 -15.56
N GLN A 151 13.38 5.22 -16.48
CA GLN A 151 12.15 4.72 -17.09
C GLN A 151 12.50 3.68 -18.15
N LYS A 152 12.35 2.42 -17.79
CA LYS A 152 12.71 1.28 -18.61
C LYS A 152 11.84 0.08 -18.28
N THR A 153 11.25 -0.51 -19.30
CA THR A 153 10.46 -1.73 -19.18
C THR A 153 11.38 -2.95 -19.16
N VAL A 154 11.18 -3.83 -18.19
CA VAL A 154 11.80 -5.15 -18.13
C VAL A 154 10.76 -6.17 -18.57
N SER A 155 11.06 -6.90 -19.62
CA SER A 155 10.18 -7.97 -20.15
C SER A 155 10.68 -9.38 -19.81
N ASN A 156 11.94 -9.52 -19.39
CA ASN A 156 12.52 -10.81 -19.04
C ASN A 156 13.72 -10.61 -18.09
N PHE A 157 13.71 -11.25 -16.94
CA PHE A 157 14.81 -11.15 -15.98
C PHE A 157 16.10 -11.83 -16.45
N SER A 158 16.02 -12.83 -17.35
CA SER A 158 17.21 -13.50 -17.90
C SER A 158 18.01 -12.63 -18.88
N GLU A 159 17.38 -11.58 -19.45
CA GLU A 159 17.99 -10.69 -20.44
C GLU A 159 18.62 -9.43 -19.80
N LEU A 160 18.56 -9.31 -18.48
CA LEU A 160 19.15 -8.17 -17.78
C LEU A 160 20.69 -8.19 -17.87
N PRO A 161 21.34 -7.01 -17.90
CA PRO A 161 22.81 -6.90 -17.89
C PRO A 161 23.45 -7.66 -16.74
N SER A 162 24.59 -8.29 -17.00
CA SER A 162 25.30 -9.16 -16.02
C SER A 162 25.99 -8.41 -14.88
N ASN A 163 25.97 -7.09 -14.89
CA ASN A 163 26.64 -6.22 -13.91
C ASN A 163 25.83 -6.00 -12.62
N PHE A 164 24.68 -6.65 -12.46
CA PHE A 164 23.91 -6.65 -11.23
C PHE A 164 24.09 -7.99 -10.51
N ASP A 165 24.48 -7.93 -9.24
CA ASP A 165 24.65 -9.10 -8.38
C ASP A 165 23.29 -9.63 -7.89
N VAL A 166 22.38 -8.69 -7.60
CA VAL A 166 21.01 -8.95 -7.13
C VAL A 166 20.00 -8.19 -7.99
N VAL A 167 18.88 -8.82 -8.28
CA VAL A 167 17.70 -8.18 -8.89
C VAL A 167 16.52 -8.34 -7.95
N VAL A 168 15.75 -7.28 -7.72
CA VAL A 168 14.53 -7.33 -6.90
C VAL A 168 13.32 -7.02 -7.76
N ASN A 169 12.37 -7.94 -7.80
CA ASN A 169 11.12 -7.83 -8.54
C ASN A 169 10.03 -7.21 -7.65
N CYS A 170 9.73 -5.93 -7.85
CA CYS A 170 8.67 -5.16 -7.21
C CYS A 170 7.59 -4.72 -8.22
N THR A 171 7.32 -5.52 -9.26
CA THR A 171 6.51 -5.10 -10.42
C THR A 171 4.99 -5.22 -10.22
N GLY A 172 4.53 -5.61 -9.02
CA GLY A 172 3.10 -5.66 -8.71
C GLY A 172 2.34 -6.65 -9.61
N LEU A 173 1.34 -6.18 -10.38
CA LEU A 173 0.58 -7.02 -11.30
C LEU A 173 1.40 -7.57 -12.47
N GLU A 174 2.37 -6.79 -12.96
CA GLU A 174 3.25 -7.22 -14.06
C GLU A 174 4.11 -8.44 -13.68
N ALA A 175 4.28 -8.70 -12.37
CA ALA A 175 5.00 -9.87 -11.87
C ALA A 175 4.39 -11.19 -12.37
N GLY A 176 3.07 -11.26 -12.53
CA GLY A 176 2.39 -12.46 -13.03
C GLY A 176 2.90 -12.87 -14.41
N GLU A 177 3.03 -11.94 -15.35
CA GLU A 177 3.55 -12.18 -16.69
C GLU A 177 5.07 -12.43 -16.65
N LEU A 178 5.82 -11.58 -15.94
CA LEU A 178 7.29 -11.65 -15.87
C LEU A 178 7.84 -12.94 -15.28
N THR A 179 7.09 -13.57 -14.36
CA THR A 179 7.54 -14.78 -13.66
C THR A 179 6.71 -16.03 -14.01
N GLY A 180 5.65 -15.87 -14.81
CA GLY A 180 4.68 -16.92 -15.06
C GLY A 180 3.83 -17.30 -13.83
N ASP A 181 3.74 -16.41 -12.84
CA ASP A 181 2.99 -16.63 -11.61
C ASP A 181 1.49 -16.43 -11.82
N LYS A 182 0.77 -17.53 -11.91
CA LYS A 182 -0.69 -17.55 -12.16
C LYS A 182 -1.54 -17.18 -10.95
N GLU A 183 -0.93 -17.05 -9.78
CA GLU A 183 -1.62 -16.58 -8.58
C GLU A 183 -1.79 -15.07 -8.53
N VAL A 184 -1.14 -14.30 -9.41
CA VAL A 184 -1.28 -12.85 -9.47
C VAL A 184 -2.55 -12.49 -10.24
N TYR A 185 -3.43 -11.71 -9.61
CA TYR A 185 -4.68 -11.24 -10.20
C TYR A 185 -5.00 -9.79 -9.77
N PRO A 186 -5.76 -9.02 -10.57
CA PRO A 186 -6.18 -7.69 -10.19
C PRO A 186 -7.33 -7.73 -9.18
N ILE A 187 -7.28 -6.82 -8.21
CA ILE A 187 -8.44 -6.48 -7.38
C ILE A 187 -8.78 -5.03 -7.69
N ARG A 188 -9.79 -4.83 -8.53
CA ARG A 188 -10.22 -3.48 -8.92
C ARG A 188 -10.82 -2.76 -7.73
N GLY A 189 -10.43 -1.50 -7.55
CA GLY A 189 -10.98 -0.59 -6.56
C GLY A 189 -11.29 0.76 -7.18
N GLN A 190 -12.50 1.27 -6.93
CA GLN A 190 -12.87 2.66 -7.22
C GLN A 190 -12.88 3.46 -5.94
N ILE A 191 -12.42 4.71 -6.03
CA ILE A 191 -12.45 5.70 -4.95
C ILE A 191 -13.02 7.01 -5.46
N LEU A 192 -13.59 7.78 -4.54
CA LEU A 192 -14.05 9.14 -4.79
C LEU A 192 -13.19 10.11 -3.99
N ARG A 193 -12.78 11.19 -4.63
CA ARG A 193 -12.24 12.37 -3.95
C ARG A 193 -13.39 13.34 -3.72
N VAL A 194 -13.60 13.74 -2.49
CA VAL A 194 -14.70 14.65 -2.12
C VAL A 194 -14.19 15.82 -1.28
N LYS A 195 -14.97 16.89 -1.27
CA LYS A 195 -14.71 18.06 -0.43
C LYS A 195 -15.50 17.95 0.87
N THR A 196 -14.84 18.01 2.01
CA THR A 196 -15.43 17.98 3.35
C THR A 196 -14.43 18.44 4.40
N ASP A 197 -14.93 18.83 5.57
CA ASP A 197 -14.13 19.30 6.71
C ASP A 197 -13.94 18.20 7.79
N ILE A 198 -14.30 16.93 7.49
CA ILE A 198 -14.11 15.81 8.41
C ILE A 198 -12.61 15.51 8.52
N SER A 199 -12.14 15.32 9.75
CA SER A 199 -10.71 15.16 10.08
C SER A 199 -10.33 13.77 10.58
N GLU A 200 -11.31 12.97 11.02
CA GLU A 200 -11.09 11.61 11.51
C GLU A 200 -11.21 10.59 10.36
N MET A 201 -10.52 9.48 10.53
CA MET A 201 -10.63 8.35 9.63
C MET A 201 -11.68 7.35 10.12
N HIS A 202 -12.51 6.87 9.20
CA HIS A 202 -13.54 5.89 9.52
C HIS A 202 -13.50 4.70 8.57
N LEU A 203 -13.64 3.49 9.12
CA LEU A 203 -13.52 2.23 8.40
C LEU A 203 -14.71 1.30 8.70
N ASP A 204 -15.17 0.59 7.67
CA ASP A 204 -15.91 -0.67 7.76
C ASP A 204 -15.25 -1.63 6.76
N GLN A 205 -14.34 -2.47 7.25
CA GLN A 205 -13.55 -3.38 6.42
C GLN A 205 -14.23 -4.71 6.14
N GLN A 206 -15.48 -4.87 6.56
CA GLN A 206 -16.25 -6.10 6.35
C GLN A 206 -16.72 -6.20 4.88
N ILE A 207 -16.43 -7.33 4.23
CA ILE A 207 -16.98 -7.61 2.89
C ILE A 207 -18.39 -8.23 3.08
N PRO A 208 -19.39 -7.81 2.31
CA PRO A 208 -19.37 -6.92 1.12
C PRO A 208 -19.62 -5.43 1.41
N THR A 209 -19.52 -5.01 2.66
CA THR A 209 -19.92 -3.65 3.08
C THR A 209 -18.78 -2.65 3.08
N LEU A 210 -17.61 -3.02 2.58
CA LEU A 210 -16.38 -2.23 2.58
C LEU A 210 -16.64 -0.72 2.42
N ALA A 211 -16.23 0.06 3.44
CA ALA A 211 -16.23 1.50 3.41
C ALA A 211 -14.99 2.04 4.11
N TYR A 212 -14.38 3.06 3.55
CA TYR A 212 -13.34 3.85 4.20
C TYR A 212 -13.47 5.31 3.84
N ILE A 213 -13.24 6.15 4.84
CA ILE A 213 -13.32 7.60 4.79
C ILE A 213 -11.98 8.09 5.31
N VAL A 214 -11.11 8.54 4.39
CA VAL A 214 -9.70 8.84 4.68
C VAL A 214 -9.46 10.33 4.45
N PRO A 215 -9.29 11.13 5.53
CA PRO A 215 -9.01 12.55 5.41
C PRO A 215 -7.60 12.79 4.84
N ARG A 216 -7.48 13.84 4.03
CA ARG A 216 -6.21 14.34 3.51
C ARG A 216 -6.15 15.86 3.69
N SER A 217 -5.01 16.47 3.38
CA SER A 217 -4.79 17.90 3.62
C SER A 217 -5.76 18.82 2.85
N ASN A 218 -6.24 18.42 1.66
CA ASN A 218 -7.07 19.27 0.79
C ASN A 218 -8.35 18.60 0.30
N ASP A 219 -8.57 17.34 0.57
CA ASP A 219 -9.75 16.57 0.19
C ASP A 219 -9.90 15.34 1.08
N MET A 220 -10.89 14.54 0.81
CA MET A 220 -11.12 13.27 1.49
C MET A 220 -11.30 12.17 0.45
N ILE A 221 -10.75 10.99 0.73
CA ILE A 221 -11.01 9.81 -0.06
C ILE A 221 -12.16 9.02 0.55
N LEU A 222 -13.17 8.75 -0.26
CA LEU A 222 -14.20 7.77 0.04
C LEU A 222 -13.96 6.51 -0.78
N GLY A 223 -14.03 5.37 -0.12
CA GLY A 223 -13.97 4.06 -0.77
C GLY A 223 -14.79 3.04 0.02
N GLY A 224 -15.00 1.79 -0.40
CA GLY A 224 -14.39 1.35 -1.63
C GLY A 224 -15.09 0.12 -2.18
N VAL A 225 -14.54 -0.34 -3.24
CA VAL A 225 -14.91 -1.64 -3.81
C VAL A 225 -13.68 -2.54 -3.91
N ALA A 226 -13.91 -3.87 -3.92
CA ALA A 226 -12.88 -4.88 -4.10
C ALA A 226 -13.42 -5.94 -5.06
N GLN A 227 -13.18 -5.75 -6.36
CA GLN A 227 -13.68 -6.62 -7.42
C GLN A 227 -12.53 -7.46 -7.97
N GLN A 228 -12.49 -8.72 -7.56
CA GLN A 228 -11.46 -9.67 -8.00
C GLN A 228 -11.59 -9.95 -9.51
N ASP A 229 -10.45 -10.18 -10.16
CA ASP A 229 -10.33 -10.52 -11.59
C ASP A 229 -10.94 -9.48 -12.55
N ASN A 230 -11.16 -8.26 -12.09
CA ASN A 230 -11.68 -7.17 -12.90
C ASN A 230 -10.54 -6.22 -13.30
N TRP A 231 -10.27 -6.12 -14.62
CA TRP A 231 -9.23 -5.29 -15.22
C TRP A 231 -9.73 -3.92 -15.70
N ASP A 232 -11.03 -3.61 -15.56
CA ASP A 232 -11.60 -2.35 -16.04
C ASP A 232 -11.12 -1.17 -15.19
N LEU A 233 -10.49 -0.21 -15.83
CA LEU A 233 -9.99 1.03 -15.23
C LEU A 233 -11.01 2.19 -15.32
N SER A 234 -12.18 1.95 -15.90
CA SER A 234 -13.21 2.98 -16.02
C SER A 234 -14.01 3.10 -14.72
N PRO A 235 -14.22 4.33 -14.18
CA PRO A 235 -15.16 4.55 -13.10
C PRO A 235 -16.59 4.16 -13.52
N THR A 236 -17.36 3.59 -12.59
CA THR A 236 -18.76 3.25 -12.82
C THR A 236 -19.69 3.98 -11.86
N GLU A 237 -20.87 4.40 -12.36
CA GLU A 237 -21.90 5.02 -11.54
C GLU A 237 -22.38 4.10 -10.41
N LYS A 238 -22.51 2.81 -10.71
CA LYS A 238 -22.89 1.80 -9.73
C LYS A 238 -21.94 1.75 -8.54
N ASP A 239 -20.65 1.80 -8.78
CA ASP A 239 -19.65 1.79 -7.70
C ASP A 239 -19.62 3.12 -6.95
N ARG A 240 -19.79 4.26 -7.65
CA ARG A 240 -19.96 5.57 -7.03
C ARG A 240 -21.12 5.59 -6.04
N GLU A 241 -22.30 5.18 -6.48
CA GLU A 241 -23.50 5.12 -5.64
C GLU A 241 -23.31 4.17 -4.44
N PHE A 242 -22.66 3.02 -4.68
CA PHE A 242 -22.33 2.08 -3.61
C PHE A 242 -21.42 2.72 -2.57
N ILE A 243 -20.34 3.39 -2.97
CA ILE A 243 -19.38 4.04 -2.07
C ILE A 243 -20.09 5.14 -1.25
N LEU A 244 -20.80 6.06 -1.90
CA LEU A 244 -21.56 7.13 -1.21
C LEU A 244 -22.55 6.55 -0.20
N LYS A 245 -23.32 5.53 -0.61
CA LYS A 245 -24.26 4.84 0.27
C LYS A 245 -23.59 4.21 1.49
N LYS A 246 -22.40 3.61 1.33
CA LYS A 246 -21.70 2.94 2.44
C LYS A 246 -21.04 3.93 3.36
N CYS A 247 -20.34 4.93 2.84
CA CYS A 247 -19.75 5.98 3.65
C CYS A 247 -20.82 6.80 4.41
N SER A 248 -21.98 7.08 3.80
CA SER A 248 -23.08 7.79 4.46
C SER A 248 -23.81 7.00 5.54
N GLN A 249 -23.61 5.68 5.64
CA GLN A 249 -24.06 4.90 6.80
C GLN A 249 -23.23 5.17 8.04
N ILE A 250 -21.97 5.61 7.87
CA ILE A 250 -21.08 6.01 8.96
C ILE A 250 -21.27 7.50 9.23
N ILE A 251 -21.17 8.33 8.19
CA ILE A 251 -21.29 9.79 8.26
C ILE A 251 -22.36 10.25 7.28
N PRO A 252 -23.57 10.56 7.73
CA PRO A 252 -24.73 10.86 6.86
C PRO A 252 -24.51 12.00 5.87
N GLU A 253 -23.72 13.01 6.24
CA GLU A 253 -23.43 14.21 5.44
C GLU A 253 -22.68 13.88 4.15
N LEU A 254 -21.98 12.75 4.08
CA LEU A 254 -21.25 12.31 2.89
C LEU A 254 -22.16 11.86 1.74
N ARG A 255 -23.47 11.72 1.98
CA ARG A 255 -24.42 11.33 0.94
C ARG A 255 -24.46 12.32 -0.24
N ASP A 256 -24.35 13.59 0.09
CA ASP A 256 -24.45 14.69 -0.88
C ASP A 256 -23.10 15.43 -1.03
N ALA A 257 -21.99 14.77 -0.68
CA ALA A 257 -20.67 15.35 -0.77
C ALA A 257 -20.31 15.71 -2.22
N GLU A 258 -19.70 16.89 -2.39
CA GLU A 258 -19.18 17.34 -3.69
C GLU A 258 -18.03 16.43 -4.15
N ILE A 259 -18.25 15.68 -5.24
CA ILE A 259 -17.23 14.81 -5.83
C ILE A 259 -16.30 15.65 -6.70
N ILE A 260 -15.00 15.65 -6.35
CA ILE A 260 -13.95 16.34 -7.09
C ILE A 260 -13.45 15.45 -8.24
N GLU A 261 -13.30 14.13 -7.99
CA GLU A 261 -12.73 13.20 -8.95
C GLU A 261 -13.09 11.75 -8.58
N GLU A 262 -13.18 10.90 -9.60
CA GLU A 262 -13.33 9.45 -9.46
C GLU A 262 -12.08 8.76 -10.00
N LEU A 263 -11.49 7.87 -9.23
CA LEU A 263 -10.27 7.16 -9.61
C LEU A 263 -10.45 5.65 -9.47
N VAL A 264 -9.82 4.91 -10.37
CA VAL A 264 -9.80 3.44 -10.34
C VAL A 264 -8.37 2.94 -10.33
N GLY A 265 -8.08 1.99 -9.44
CA GLY A 265 -6.79 1.31 -9.36
C GLY A 265 -6.94 -0.20 -9.27
N LEU A 266 -5.91 -0.91 -9.70
CA LEU A 266 -5.84 -2.38 -9.65
C LEU A 266 -4.83 -2.79 -8.60
N ARG A 267 -5.31 -3.33 -7.48
CA ARG A 267 -4.44 -3.86 -6.42
C ARG A 267 -3.84 -5.19 -6.89
N PRO A 268 -2.53 -5.44 -6.68
CA PRO A 268 -1.90 -6.70 -7.07
C PRO A 268 -2.24 -7.82 -6.07
N GLY A 269 -3.36 -8.50 -6.30
CA GLY A 269 -3.81 -9.63 -5.51
C GLY A 269 -2.94 -10.86 -5.72
N ARG A 270 -2.78 -11.65 -4.66
CA ARG A 270 -2.18 -12.99 -4.62
C ARG A 270 -2.65 -13.70 -3.36
N SER A 271 -2.61 -15.03 -3.33
CA SER A 271 -2.97 -15.83 -2.14
C SER A 271 -2.12 -15.50 -0.92
N SER A 272 -0.85 -15.15 -1.12
CA SER A 272 0.07 -14.61 -0.09
C SER A 272 1.11 -13.70 -0.74
N VAL A 273 1.70 -12.80 0.04
CA VAL A 273 2.85 -12.00 -0.43
C VAL A 273 3.97 -12.95 -0.87
N ARG A 274 4.50 -12.76 -2.06
CA ARG A 274 5.69 -13.46 -2.53
C ARG A 274 6.92 -12.64 -2.17
N LEU A 275 7.58 -13.04 -1.08
CA LEU A 275 8.83 -12.46 -0.61
C LEU A 275 9.82 -13.60 -0.37
N GLU A 276 10.61 -13.91 -1.39
CA GLU A 276 11.56 -15.03 -1.43
C GLU A 276 12.66 -14.78 -2.46
N LYS A 277 13.77 -15.51 -2.36
CA LYS A 277 14.83 -15.47 -3.37
C LYS A 277 14.90 -16.76 -4.17
N GLU A 278 15.24 -16.63 -5.45
CA GLU A 278 15.58 -17.73 -6.34
C GLU A 278 16.84 -17.39 -7.18
N THR A 279 17.36 -18.38 -7.90
CA THR A 279 18.48 -18.16 -8.81
C THR A 279 17.98 -18.26 -10.26
N VAL A 280 18.14 -17.15 -11.01
CA VAL A 280 17.79 -17.09 -12.43
C VAL A 280 19.04 -16.74 -13.24
N SER A 281 19.43 -17.61 -14.17
CA SER A 281 20.64 -17.44 -15.00
C SER A 281 21.92 -17.14 -14.21
N GLY A 282 22.10 -17.81 -13.06
CA GLY A 282 23.25 -17.65 -12.17
C GLY A 282 23.25 -16.39 -11.31
N ARG A 283 22.14 -15.67 -11.25
CA ARG A 283 21.97 -14.43 -10.50
C ARG A 283 20.90 -14.60 -9.42
N THR A 284 21.04 -13.89 -8.30
CA THR A 284 20.01 -13.81 -7.26
C THR A 284 18.85 -12.91 -7.73
N LEU A 285 17.64 -13.47 -7.81
CA LEU A 285 16.38 -12.76 -8.01
C LEU A 285 15.55 -12.85 -6.75
N ILE A 286 15.20 -11.69 -6.18
CA ILE A 286 14.32 -11.59 -5.01
C ILE A 286 12.97 -11.07 -5.46
N HIS A 287 11.91 -11.76 -5.07
CA HIS A 287 10.54 -11.33 -5.30
C HIS A 287 10.02 -10.53 -4.12
N ASN A 288 9.30 -9.45 -4.39
CA ASN A 288 8.62 -8.62 -3.39
C ASN A 288 7.35 -8.03 -4.02
N TYR A 289 6.30 -8.88 -4.17
CA TYR A 289 5.05 -8.53 -4.82
C TYR A 289 3.85 -9.33 -4.28
N GLY A 290 2.65 -9.02 -4.78
CA GLY A 290 1.43 -9.73 -4.39
C GLY A 290 0.83 -9.26 -3.06
N HIS A 291 1.03 -7.98 -2.71
CA HIS A 291 0.61 -7.40 -1.44
C HIS A 291 -0.90 -7.10 -1.34
N GLY A 292 -1.68 -7.35 -2.39
CA GLY A 292 -3.11 -7.05 -2.40
C GLY A 292 -3.41 -5.58 -2.10
N GLY A 293 -4.29 -5.35 -1.13
CA GLY A 293 -4.61 -4.00 -0.65
C GLY A 293 -3.62 -3.40 0.34
N SER A 294 -2.61 -4.15 0.79
CA SER A 294 -1.71 -3.76 1.90
C SER A 294 -0.31 -3.31 1.47
N GLY A 295 -0.10 -3.01 0.19
CA GLY A 295 1.23 -2.68 -0.31
C GLY A 295 1.91 -1.50 0.40
N VAL A 296 1.17 -0.49 0.82
CA VAL A 296 1.70 0.63 1.62
C VAL A 296 1.98 0.18 3.05
N THR A 297 1.03 -0.54 3.66
CA THR A 297 1.10 -1.08 5.03
C THR A 297 2.32 -1.97 5.27
N LEU A 298 2.75 -2.73 4.25
CA LEU A 298 3.81 -3.72 4.37
C LEU A 298 5.15 -3.24 3.81
N SER A 299 5.19 -2.07 3.17
CA SER A 299 6.27 -1.64 2.28
C SER A 299 7.66 -1.63 2.92
N TRP A 300 7.80 -1.13 4.14
CA TRP A 300 9.09 -1.02 4.82
C TRP A 300 9.53 -2.34 5.46
N GLY A 301 8.60 -3.06 6.11
CA GLY A 301 8.92 -4.36 6.68
C GLY A 301 9.30 -5.39 5.60
N CYS A 302 8.61 -5.38 4.45
CA CYS A 302 9.03 -6.19 3.30
C CYS A 302 10.39 -5.75 2.74
N ALA A 303 10.69 -4.45 2.75
CA ALA A 303 11.98 -3.95 2.30
C ALA A 303 13.13 -4.41 3.21
N ASP A 304 12.89 -4.48 4.53
CA ASP A 304 13.88 -5.00 5.49
C ASP A 304 14.18 -6.50 5.22
N ASP A 305 13.15 -7.35 5.02
CA ASP A 305 13.35 -8.76 4.64
C ASP A 305 14.07 -8.90 3.27
N VAL A 306 13.84 -7.98 2.31
CA VAL A 306 14.59 -7.98 1.03
C VAL A 306 16.09 -7.74 1.28
N VAL A 307 16.44 -6.81 2.18
CA VAL A 307 17.83 -6.54 2.54
C VAL A 307 18.49 -7.78 3.17
N GLU A 308 17.77 -8.47 4.05
CA GLU A 308 18.26 -9.73 4.63
C GLU A 308 18.51 -10.80 3.56
N LEU A 309 17.59 -10.98 2.63
CA LEU A 309 17.73 -11.93 1.52
C LEU A 309 18.86 -11.56 0.55
N ALA A 310 19.14 -10.28 0.35
CA ALA A 310 20.21 -9.81 -0.51
C ALA A 310 21.60 -10.03 0.12
N ASN A 311 21.68 -10.02 1.44
CA ASN A 311 22.94 -10.19 2.19
C ASN A 311 23.33 -11.66 2.42
N GLY A 312 22.44 -12.60 2.25
CA GLY A 312 22.77 -14.01 2.56
C GLY A 312 21.88 -15.05 2.06
#